data_bacddf0981d2443b7dadf673d814fecd
#
_entry.id   bacddf0981d2443b7dadf673d814fecd
#
_cell.length_a   1.000
_cell.length_b   1.000
_cell.length_c   1.000
_cell.angle_alpha   90.00
_cell.angle_beta   90.00
_cell.angle_gamma   90.00
#
_symmetry.space_group_name_H-M   'P 1'
#
loop_
_entity.id
_entity.type
_entity.pdbx_description
1 polymer ?
#
loop_
_entity_poly.entity_id
_entity_poly.type
_entity_poly.pdbx_seq_one_letter_code
_entity_poly.pdbx_strand_id
1 'polypeptide(L)'
;MSTLAHVFEAAGIATVALGSIRKQIESTAPPRGLWCDFPLGRPLGKPGDPEFQHRVLEAAFALLDSPEPIVTEFGESIAADEEADEMVSCPLPPRHDPDAHPAVDEARGLRAAYDRGVEMTGGRIAAGRVVEADDIPAAIEAFIRIAEGTSWNEAGIPGLPMRASQDIRGYYETAMVAMVDHAPPAWAGTRWFLDATEAGKVLMAARKAMQEQDAPQPMWFYLTPGDR
;
A
#
# COMPACT_ATOMS: atom_id res chain seq x y z
N MET A 1 -2.20 -15.77 -0.62
CA MET A 1 -1.49 -16.63 0.36
C MET A 1 -2.33 -17.83 0.72
N SER A 2 -3.58 -17.71 1.18
CA SER A 2 -4.44 -18.85 1.57
C SER A 2 -4.64 -19.91 0.47
N THR A 3 -4.69 -19.49 -0.81
CA THR A 3 -4.77 -20.41 -1.95
C THR A 3 -3.53 -21.31 -2.07
N LEU A 4 -2.34 -20.78 -1.73
CA LEU A 4 -1.10 -21.56 -1.75
C LEU A 4 -1.09 -22.66 -0.65
N ALA A 5 -1.81 -22.46 0.45
CA ALA A 5 -1.93 -23.47 1.49
C ALA A 5 -2.51 -24.78 0.93
N HIS A 6 -3.54 -24.70 0.08
CA HIS A 6 -4.09 -25.89 -0.58
C HIS A 6 -3.05 -26.61 -1.47
N VAL A 7 -2.21 -25.86 -2.18
CA VAL A 7 -1.17 -26.45 -3.04
C VAL A 7 -0.10 -27.15 -2.21
N PHE A 8 0.35 -26.53 -1.13
CA PHE A 8 1.36 -27.11 -0.26
C PHE A 8 0.84 -28.34 0.49
N GLU A 9 -0.39 -28.29 0.99
CA GLU A 9 -1.02 -29.44 1.65
C GLU A 9 -1.21 -30.62 0.68
N ALA A 10 -1.58 -30.36 -0.57
CA ALA A 10 -1.66 -31.39 -1.60
C ALA A 10 -0.28 -31.99 -1.92
N ALA A 11 0.81 -31.27 -1.66
CA ALA A 11 2.18 -31.74 -1.77
C ALA A 11 2.72 -32.39 -0.48
N GLY A 12 1.89 -32.55 0.56
CA GLY A 12 2.26 -33.15 1.84
C GLY A 12 2.97 -32.22 2.82
N ILE A 13 2.87 -30.90 2.61
CA ILE A 13 3.48 -29.89 3.48
C ILE A 13 2.37 -29.25 4.32
N ALA A 14 2.41 -29.45 5.65
CA ALA A 14 1.46 -28.84 6.56
C ALA A 14 1.60 -27.31 6.58
N THR A 15 0.47 -26.62 6.54
CA THR A 15 0.43 -25.15 6.45
C THR A 15 -0.59 -24.54 7.42
N VAL A 16 -0.33 -23.30 7.84
CA VAL A 16 -1.31 -22.43 8.49
C VAL A 16 -1.31 -21.09 7.80
N ALA A 17 -2.49 -20.62 7.40
CA ALA A 17 -2.67 -19.30 6.82
C ALA A 17 -3.10 -18.30 7.90
N LEU A 18 -2.31 -17.23 8.11
CA LEU A 18 -2.75 -16.07 8.90
C LEU A 18 -3.44 -15.06 7.99
N GLY A 19 -4.58 -14.53 8.40
CA GLY A 19 -5.35 -13.56 7.62
C GLY A 19 -5.99 -12.51 8.48
N SER A 20 -5.87 -11.24 8.06
CA SER A 20 -6.54 -10.09 8.71
C SER A 20 -7.89 -9.75 8.06
N ILE A 21 -8.17 -10.22 6.85
CA ILE A 21 -9.45 -9.99 6.16
C ILE A 21 -10.32 -11.23 6.32
N ARG A 22 -11.32 -11.15 7.21
CA ARG A 22 -12.21 -12.28 7.54
C ARG A 22 -12.87 -12.89 6.31
N LYS A 23 -13.51 -12.08 5.48
CA LYS A 23 -14.16 -12.55 4.25
C LYS A 23 -13.21 -13.27 3.29
N GLN A 24 -11.95 -12.87 3.25
CA GLN A 24 -10.97 -13.49 2.37
C GLN A 24 -10.54 -14.86 2.89
N ILE A 25 -10.28 -15.00 4.19
CA ILE A 25 -9.88 -16.29 4.77
C ILE A 25 -11.05 -17.27 4.74
N GLU A 26 -12.28 -16.82 5.01
CA GLU A 26 -13.50 -17.61 4.90
C GLU A 26 -13.77 -18.08 3.45
N SER A 27 -13.63 -17.19 2.47
CA SER A 27 -13.89 -17.54 1.05
C SER A 27 -12.84 -18.45 0.44
N THR A 28 -11.59 -18.37 0.89
CA THR A 28 -10.50 -19.25 0.43
C THR A 28 -10.40 -20.55 1.21
N ALA A 29 -11.04 -20.62 2.38
CA ALA A 29 -11.15 -21.80 3.25
C ALA A 29 -9.84 -22.61 3.31
N PRO A 30 -8.70 -22.04 3.76
CA PRO A 30 -7.43 -22.76 3.81
C PRO A 30 -7.57 -23.99 4.72
N PRO A 31 -6.77 -25.05 4.49
CA PRO A 31 -6.82 -26.24 5.34
C PRO A 31 -6.67 -25.94 6.84
N ARG A 32 -5.80 -24.98 7.18
CA ARG A 32 -5.72 -24.41 8.53
C ARG A 32 -5.60 -22.90 8.40
N GLY A 33 -6.43 -22.15 9.11
CA GLY A 33 -6.47 -20.70 9.07
C GLY A 33 -6.61 -20.08 10.45
N LEU A 34 -5.83 -19.05 10.73
CA LEU A 34 -6.00 -18.18 11.88
C LEU A 34 -6.40 -16.80 11.41
N TRP A 35 -7.64 -16.42 11.68
CA TRP A 35 -8.08 -15.06 11.46
C TRP A 35 -7.67 -14.18 12.65
N CYS A 36 -6.97 -13.09 12.35
CA CYS A 36 -6.51 -12.12 13.34
C CYS A 36 -7.12 -10.76 13.00
N ASP A 37 -7.80 -10.15 13.94
CA ASP A 37 -8.35 -8.79 13.81
C ASP A 37 -7.24 -7.76 14.00
N PHE A 38 -6.31 -7.75 13.04
CA PHE A 38 -5.15 -6.86 13.03
C PHE A 38 -5.18 -5.95 11.80
N PRO A 39 -4.64 -4.72 11.91
CA PRO A 39 -4.46 -3.85 10.76
C PRO A 39 -3.60 -4.51 9.67
N LEU A 40 -3.94 -4.27 8.40
CA LEU A 40 -3.13 -4.73 7.28
C LEU A 40 -1.70 -4.18 7.40
N GLY A 41 -0.71 -5.05 7.10
CA GLY A 41 0.71 -4.73 7.29
C GLY A 41 1.27 -5.13 8.65
N ARG A 42 0.43 -5.60 9.58
CA ARG A 42 0.84 -6.08 10.91
C ARG A 42 0.41 -7.54 11.13
N PRO A 43 0.96 -8.51 10.38
CA PRO A 43 0.46 -9.90 10.39
C PRO A 43 0.63 -10.61 11.74
N LEU A 44 1.55 -10.17 12.58
CA LEU A 44 1.78 -10.68 13.94
C LEU A 44 1.37 -9.68 15.03
N GLY A 45 0.61 -8.66 14.66
CA GLY A 45 0.08 -7.71 15.62
C GLY A 45 1.00 -6.51 15.89
N LYS A 46 1.29 -6.23 17.17
CA LYS A 46 2.06 -5.05 17.57
C LYS A 46 3.54 -5.18 17.17
N PRO A 47 4.10 -4.23 16.40
CA PRO A 47 5.54 -4.17 16.17
C PRO A 47 6.29 -3.94 17.48
N GLY A 48 7.41 -4.67 17.68
CA GLY A 48 8.23 -4.54 18.89
C GLY A 48 7.65 -5.18 20.17
N ASP A 49 6.52 -5.87 20.09
CA ASP A 49 5.92 -6.63 21.19
C ASP A 49 6.14 -8.15 20.99
N PRO A 50 7.29 -8.69 21.41
CA PRO A 50 7.61 -10.10 21.18
C PRO A 50 6.67 -11.05 21.94
N GLU A 51 6.16 -10.67 23.10
CA GLU A 51 5.24 -11.51 23.87
C GLU A 51 3.91 -11.68 23.14
N PHE A 52 3.37 -10.60 22.60
CA PHE A 52 2.16 -10.64 21.79
C PHE A 52 2.37 -11.49 20.53
N GLN A 53 3.47 -11.24 19.81
CA GLN A 53 3.81 -11.95 18.57
C GLN A 53 4.00 -13.45 18.80
N HIS A 54 4.61 -13.85 19.92
CA HIS A 54 4.74 -15.27 20.29
C HIS A 54 3.38 -15.91 20.54
N ARG A 55 2.44 -15.25 21.22
CA ARG A 55 1.08 -15.81 21.40
C ARG A 55 0.36 -16.03 20.07
N VAL A 56 0.54 -15.10 19.11
CA VAL A 56 -0.03 -15.28 17.76
C VAL A 56 0.58 -16.50 17.06
N LEU A 57 1.90 -16.66 17.13
CA LEU A 57 2.60 -17.81 16.54
C LEU A 57 2.24 -19.13 17.23
N GLU A 58 2.13 -19.15 18.55
CA GLU A 58 1.70 -20.34 19.31
C GLU A 58 0.28 -20.76 18.91
N ALA A 59 -0.65 -19.80 18.81
CA ALA A 59 -2.01 -20.07 18.35
C ALA A 59 -2.03 -20.59 16.90
N ALA A 60 -1.19 -20.03 16.02
CA ALA A 60 -1.08 -20.51 14.65
C ALA A 60 -0.51 -21.92 14.58
N PHE A 61 0.59 -22.20 15.28
CA PHE A 61 1.24 -23.51 15.24
C PHE A 61 0.39 -24.61 15.92
N ALA A 62 -0.40 -24.28 16.94
CA ALA A 62 -1.34 -25.22 17.54
C ALA A 62 -2.36 -25.78 16.52
N LEU A 63 -2.67 -25.05 15.46
CA LEU A 63 -3.56 -25.54 14.41
C LEU A 63 -2.94 -26.64 13.55
N LEU A 64 -1.61 -26.81 13.54
CA LEU A 64 -0.93 -27.89 12.81
C LEU A 64 -1.31 -29.28 13.35
N ASP A 65 -1.70 -29.37 14.62
CA ASP A 65 -2.14 -30.62 15.24
C ASP A 65 -3.58 -31.02 14.84
N SER A 66 -4.32 -30.12 14.16
CA SER A 66 -5.67 -30.45 13.72
C SER A 66 -5.66 -31.39 12.50
N PRO A 67 -6.29 -32.56 12.61
CA PRO A 67 -6.38 -33.49 11.47
C PRO A 67 -7.42 -33.05 10.42
N GLU A 68 -8.36 -32.19 10.80
CA GLU A 68 -9.43 -31.68 9.93
C GLU A 68 -9.21 -30.22 9.58
N PRO A 69 -9.70 -29.79 8.40
CA PRO A 69 -9.66 -28.38 8.04
C PRO A 69 -10.31 -27.49 9.10
N ILE A 70 -9.62 -26.45 9.52
CA ILE A 70 -10.09 -25.54 10.55
C ILE A 70 -9.71 -24.09 10.29
N VAL A 71 -10.65 -23.19 10.50
CA VAL A 71 -10.41 -21.75 10.56
C VAL A 71 -10.88 -21.24 11.90
N THR A 72 -9.98 -20.69 12.68
CA THR A 72 -10.27 -20.13 14.02
C THR A 72 -9.96 -18.65 14.08
N GLU A 73 -10.49 -18.00 15.09
CA GLU A 73 -10.22 -16.60 15.41
C GLU A 73 -9.17 -16.50 16.51
N PHE A 74 -8.21 -15.58 16.35
CA PHE A 74 -7.31 -15.21 17.45
C PHE A 74 -8.07 -14.27 18.40
N GLY A 75 -8.17 -14.63 19.66
CA GLY A 75 -9.07 -13.99 20.63
C GLY A 75 -8.68 -12.57 21.08
N GLU A 76 -7.56 -12.04 20.62
CA GLU A 76 -7.10 -10.69 20.92
C GLU A 76 -7.15 -9.83 19.62
N SER A 77 -7.75 -8.65 19.69
CA SER A 77 -7.70 -7.67 18.63
C SER A 77 -6.67 -6.59 18.94
N ILE A 78 -6.05 -6.03 17.93
CA ILE A 78 -5.33 -4.77 18.08
C ILE A 78 -6.32 -3.71 17.65
N ALA A 79 -6.81 -2.93 18.61
CA ALA A 79 -7.48 -1.69 18.26
C ALA A 79 -6.55 -0.91 17.32
N ALA A 80 -7.07 -0.46 16.19
CA ALA A 80 -6.37 0.56 15.42
C ALA A 80 -6.03 1.64 16.47
N ASP A 81 -4.74 1.80 16.75
CA ASP A 81 -4.30 2.75 17.77
C ASP A 81 -5.07 4.05 17.51
N GLU A 82 -5.65 4.67 18.54
CA GLU A 82 -6.27 6.00 18.43
C GLU A 82 -5.26 7.01 17.87
N GLU A 83 -3.95 6.77 18.06
CA GLU A 83 -2.85 7.42 17.36
C GLU A 83 -2.86 7.20 15.81
N ALA A 84 -3.57 6.19 15.30
CA ALA A 84 -3.71 5.98 13.85
C ALA A 84 -4.58 7.04 13.15
N ASP A 85 -5.34 7.84 13.89
CA ASP A 85 -6.06 9.00 13.38
C ASP A 85 -5.22 10.29 13.39
N GLU A 86 -4.05 10.32 14.03
CA GLU A 86 -3.10 11.39 13.81
C GLU A 86 -2.58 11.30 12.37
N MET A 87 -3.07 12.22 11.55
CA MET A 87 -2.49 12.44 10.22
C MET A 87 -1.00 12.69 10.41
N VAL A 88 -0.16 11.83 9.82
CA VAL A 88 1.27 12.08 9.78
C VAL A 88 1.47 13.46 9.15
N SER A 89 1.86 14.43 9.95
CA SER A 89 2.19 15.77 9.47
C SER A 89 3.60 15.74 8.89
N CYS A 90 3.71 15.28 7.65
CA CYS A 90 4.95 15.44 6.89
C CYS A 90 4.91 16.78 6.19
N PRO A 91 5.82 17.71 6.51
CA PRO A 91 5.87 18.99 5.82
C PRO A 91 6.23 18.75 4.34
N LEU A 92 5.34 19.19 3.46
CA LEU A 92 5.61 19.17 2.03
C LEU A 92 6.63 20.27 1.68
N PRO A 93 7.47 20.05 0.65
CA PRO A 93 8.40 21.10 0.20
C PRO A 93 7.63 22.35 -0.24
N PRO A 94 8.14 23.55 0.04
CA PRO A 94 7.55 24.76 -0.48
C PRO A 94 7.62 24.76 -2.02
N ARG A 95 6.65 25.39 -2.66
CA ARG A 95 6.69 25.57 -4.13
C ARG A 95 7.94 26.32 -4.54
N HIS A 96 8.64 25.75 -5.53
CA HIS A 96 9.88 26.30 -6.07
C HIS A 96 9.68 26.88 -7.48
N ASP A 97 8.91 26.18 -8.31
CA ASP A 97 8.59 26.58 -9.69
C ASP A 97 7.09 26.91 -9.81
N PRO A 98 6.75 28.22 -9.83
CA PRO A 98 5.35 28.65 -9.94
C PRO A 98 4.70 28.32 -11.29
N ASP A 99 5.50 28.11 -12.35
CA ASP A 99 5.02 27.81 -13.69
C ASP A 99 4.75 26.30 -13.88
N ALA A 100 5.35 25.44 -13.06
CA ALA A 100 5.09 24.01 -13.07
C ALA A 100 3.75 23.68 -12.39
N HIS A 101 3.12 22.57 -12.81
CA HIS A 101 1.95 22.05 -12.08
C HIS A 101 2.35 21.73 -10.63
N PRO A 102 1.52 22.05 -9.61
CA PRO A 102 1.86 21.83 -8.20
C PRO A 102 2.36 20.43 -7.86
N ALA A 103 1.72 19.38 -8.41
CA ALA A 103 2.12 17.99 -8.17
C ALA A 103 3.50 17.63 -8.76
N VAL A 104 3.87 18.26 -9.87
CA VAL A 104 5.18 18.06 -10.52
C VAL A 104 6.28 18.73 -9.72
N ASP A 105 6.05 19.98 -9.30
CA ASP A 105 6.97 20.75 -8.47
C ASP A 105 7.17 20.08 -7.09
N GLU A 106 6.09 19.60 -6.48
CA GLU A 106 6.10 18.84 -5.22
C GLU A 106 6.97 17.58 -5.34
N ALA A 107 6.78 16.79 -6.39
CA ALA A 107 7.55 15.56 -6.61
C ALA A 107 9.06 15.87 -6.78
N ARG A 108 9.40 16.96 -7.52
CA ARG A 108 10.79 17.40 -7.67
C ARG A 108 11.39 17.82 -6.32
N GLY A 109 10.62 18.52 -5.50
CA GLY A 109 11.03 18.96 -4.17
C GLY A 109 11.27 17.83 -3.18
N LEU A 110 10.58 16.69 -3.36
CA LEU A 110 10.73 15.50 -2.50
C LEU A 110 11.93 14.62 -2.86
N ARG A 111 12.64 14.88 -3.96
CA ARG A 111 13.72 14.01 -4.43
C ARG A 111 14.79 13.73 -3.36
N ALA A 112 15.27 14.74 -2.67
CA ALA A 112 16.29 14.57 -1.63
C ALA A 112 15.77 13.75 -0.43
N ALA A 113 14.49 13.87 -0.09
CA ALA A 113 13.88 13.05 0.95
C ALA A 113 13.75 11.59 0.49
N TYR A 114 13.35 11.36 -0.76
CA TYR A 114 13.30 10.03 -1.35
C TYR A 114 14.66 9.33 -1.31
N ASP A 115 15.72 10.00 -1.78
CA ASP A 115 17.08 9.41 -1.79
C ASP A 115 17.53 9.03 -0.37
N ARG A 116 17.29 9.88 0.64
CA ARG A 116 17.53 9.54 2.05
C ARG A 116 16.68 8.36 2.53
N GLY A 117 15.40 8.29 2.13
CA GLY A 117 14.52 7.18 2.47
C GLY A 117 15.01 5.85 1.88
N VAL A 118 15.55 5.86 0.66
CA VAL A 118 16.21 4.70 0.05
C VAL A 118 17.40 4.24 0.87
N GLU A 119 18.27 5.16 1.30
CA GLU A 119 19.43 4.85 2.16
C GLU A 119 18.98 4.26 3.51
N MET A 120 18.01 4.87 4.17
CA MET A 120 17.46 4.42 5.45
C MET A 120 16.83 3.04 5.39
N THR A 121 16.22 2.68 4.27
CA THR A 121 15.57 1.37 4.05
C THR A 121 16.52 0.32 3.50
N GLY A 122 17.80 0.64 3.29
CA GLY A 122 18.80 -0.25 2.71
C GLY A 122 18.48 -0.64 1.26
N GLY A 123 17.95 0.29 0.48
CA GLY A 123 17.57 0.10 -0.92
C GLY A 123 16.23 -0.62 -1.12
N ARG A 124 15.45 -0.83 -0.06
CA ARG A 124 14.07 -1.33 -0.18
C ARG A 124 13.17 -0.18 -0.57
N ILE A 125 12.95 -0.05 -1.86
CA ILE A 125 12.11 0.99 -2.43
C ILE A 125 10.79 0.39 -2.92
N ALA A 126 9.74 1.20 -2.91
CA ALA A 126 8.44 0.83 -3.44
C ALA A 126 8.21 1.36 -4.88
N ALA A 127 9.10 2.23 -5.41
CA ALA A 127 9.12 2.73 -6.79
C ALA A 127 10.08 1.91 -7.68
N GLY A 128 10.10 2.16 -8.97
CA GLY A 128 11.04 1.55 -9.92
C GLY A 128 10.59 0.25 -10.55
N ARG A 129 9.27 -0.04 -10.59
CA ARG A 129 8.73 -1.19 -11.32
C ARG A 129 8.52 -0.89 -12.79
N VAL A 130 8.02 0.29 -13.10
CA VAL A 130 7.78 0.82 -14.45
C VAL A 130 8.17 2.29 -14.57
N VAL A 131 8.33 3.00 -13.46
CA VAL A 131 8.73 4.42 -13.39
C VAL A 131 9.90 4.55 -12.44
N GLU A 132 11.05 4.95 -12.96
CA GLU A 132 12.23 5.26 -12.16
C GLU A 132 12.05 6.57 -11.41
N ALA A 133 12.83 6.80 -10.34
CA ALA A 133 12.69 7.98 -9.48
C ALA A 133 12.83 9.31 -10.26
N ASP A 134 13.69 9.34 -11.28
CA ASP A 134 13.91 10.52 -12.11
C ASP A 134 12.71 10.84 -13.02
N ASP A 135 11.92 9.81 -13.37
CA ASP A 135 10.79 9.88 -14.28
C ASP A 135 9.45 10.10 -13.56
N ILE A 136 9.42 10.10 -12.22
CA ILE A 136 8.21 10.33 -11.42
C ILE A 136 7.50 11.64 -11.80
N PRO A 137 8.18 12.80 -11.95
CA PRO A 137 7.51 14.02 -12.39
C PRO A 137 6.81 13.88 -13.76
N ALA A 138 7.46 13.24 -14.73
CA ALA A 138 6.88 13.01 -16.06
C ALA A 138 5.68 12.02 -16.02
N ALA A 139 5.74 11.02 -15.17
CA ALA A 139 4.60 10.11 -14.94
C ALA A 139 3.40 10.85 -14.32
N ILE A 140 3.64 11.76 -13.37
CA ILE A 140 2.58 12.62 -12.81
C ILE A 140 1.96 13.50 -13.90
N GLU A 141 2.77 14.09 -14.82
CA GLU A 141 2.26 14.86 -15.95
C GLU A 141 1.31 14.04 -16.85
N ALA A 142 1.57 12.75 -17.03
CA ALA A 142 0.66 11.86 -17.75
C ALA A 142 -0.71 11.73 -17.04
N PHE A 143 -0.72 11.61 -15.72
CA PHE A 143 -1.97 11.57 -14.95
C PHE A 143 -2.68 12.93 -14.91
N ILE A 144 -1.96 14.05 -14.92
CA ILE A 144 -2.54 15.39 -15.05
C ILE A 144 -3.32 15.48 -16.37
N ARG A 145 -2.71 15.05 -17.49
CA ARG A 145 -3.39 15.04 -18.79
C ARG A 145 -4.69 14.24 -18.78
N ILE A 146 -4.72 13.10 -18.08
CA ILE A 146 -5.95 12.31 -17.93
C ILE A 146 -6.98 13.09 -17.11
N ALA A 147 -6.57 13.67 -15.99
CA ALA A 147 -7.47 14.47 -15.15
C ALA A 147 -8.07 15.67 -15.90
N GLU A 148 -7.34 16.21 -16.87
CA GLU A 148 -7.75 17.31 -17.76
C GLU A 148 -8.56 16.83 -18.99
N GLY A 149 -8.82 15.53 -19.12
CA GLY A 149 -9.70 14.97 -20.15
C GLY A 149 -9.01 14.28 -21.32
N THR A 150 -7.68 14.17 -21.33
CA THR A 150 -6.98 13.32 -22.31
C THR A 150 -7.36 11.86 -22.08
N SER A 151 -7.54 11.12 -23.16
CA SER A 151 -7.83 9.69 -23.07
C SER A 151 -6.68 8.96 -22.39
N TRP A 152 -7.01 8.05 -21.45
CA TRP A 152 -6.03 7.35 -20.62
C TRP A 152 -4.98 6.56 -21.44
N ASN A 153 -5.36 6.04 -22.60
CA ASN A 153 -4.48 5.30 -23.51
C ASN A 153 -3.59 6.20 -24.38
N GLU A 154 -3.90 7.49 -24.46
CA GLU A 154 -3.14 8.48 -25.23
C GLU A 154 -2.30 9.41 -24.34
N ALA A 155 -2.51 9.35 -23.03
CA ALA A 155 -1.83 10.22 -22.08
C ALA A 155 -0.34 9.91 -21.89
N GLY A 156 0.17 8.81 -22.44
CA GLY A 156 1.59 8.47 -22.39
C GLY A 156 2.03 7.96 -21.01
N ILE A 157 1.16 7.25 -20.29
CA ILE A 157 1.53 6.61 -19.02
C ILE A 157 2.58 5.52 -19.30
N PRO A 158 3.69 5.48 -18.55
CA PRO A 158 4.64 4.39 -18.66
C PRO A 158 4.03 3.08 -18.13
N GLY A 159 3.92 2.07 -18.99
CA GLY A 159 3.35 0.78 -18.65
C GLY A 159 1.85 0.80 -18.32
N LEU A 160 1.44 0.00 -17.34
CA LEU A 160 0.05 -0.04 -16.89
C LEU A 160 -0.23 1.09 -15.89
N PRO A 161 -1.37 1.80 -16.00
CA PRO A 161 -1.72 2.92 -15.10
C PRO A 161 -1.59 2.58 -13.62
N MET A 162 -2.07 1.39 -13.20
CA MET A 162 -1.97 0.98 -11.81
C MET A 162 -0.51 0.76 -11.35
N ARG A 163 0.41 0.37 -12.25
CA ARG A 163 1.82 0.18 -11.89
C ARG A 163 2.52 1.52 -11.75
N ALA A 164 2.27 2.44 -12.67
CA ALA A 164 2.80 3.78 -12.60
C ALA A 164 2.29 4.52 -11.34
N SER A 165 1.00 4.40 -11.01
CA SER A 165 0.45 4.99 -9.78
C SER A 165 1.05 4.38 -8.51
N GLN A 166 1.34 3.07 -8.51
CA GLN A 166 2.02 2.41 -7.39
C GLN A 166 3.45 2.92 -7.21
N ASP A 167 4.18 3.18 -8.31
CA ASP A 167 5.53 3.73 -8.25
C ASP A 167 5.52 5.19 -7.77
N ILE A 168 4.56 6.01 -8.24
CA ILE A 168 4.37 7.37 -7.73
C ILE A 168 4.12 7.34 -6.22
N ARG A 169 3.13 6.53 -5.76
CA ARG A 169 2.85 6.41 -4.33
C ARG A 169 4.06 5.90 -3.55
N GLY A 170 4.73 4.88 -4.07
CA GLY A 170 5.93 4.33 -3.44
C GLY A 170 7.08 5.34 -3.30
N TYR A 171 7.23 6.23 -4.27
CA TYR A 171 8.17 7.34 -4.20
C TYR A 171 7.85 8.27 -3.02
N TYR A 172 6.59 8.68 -2.88
CA TYR A 172 6.13 9.54 -1.79
C TYR A 172 6.25 8.84 -0.42
N GLU A 173 5.81 7.59 -0.31
CA GLU A 173 5.91 6.82 0.92
C GLU A 173 7.38 6.58 1.34
N THR A 174 8.28 6.41 0.38
CA THR A 174 9.73 6.31 0.65
C THR A 174 10.30 7.64 1.13
N ALA A 175 9.91 8.75 0.50
CA ALA A 175 10.31 10.08 0.94
C ALA A 175 9.81 10.39 2.36
N MET A 176 8.57 9.99 2.68
CA MET A 176 7.98 10.15 4.00
C MET A 176 8.82 9.48 5.10
N VAL A 177 9.39 8.29 4.86
CA VAL A 177 10.24 7.59 5.84
C VAL A 177 11.42 8.48 6.31
N ALA A 178 11.94 9.33 5.44
CA ALA A 178 13.04 10.24 5.78
C ALA A 178 12.58 11.58 6.40
N MET A 179 11.27 11.81 6.48
CA MET A 179 10.68 13.06 6.98
C MET A 179 10.00 12.87 8.35
N VAL A 180 9.81 11.63 8.78
CA VAL A 180 9.24 11.30 10.10
C VAL A 180 10.34 10.80 11.02
N ASP A 181 10.17 10.98 12.33
CA ASP A 181 11.10 10.58 13.38
C ASP A 181 10.74 9.22 14.03
N HIS A 182 9.62 8.65 13.64
CA HIS A 182 9.11 7.38 14.16
C HIS A 182 8.45 6.55 13.05
N ALA A 183 8.23 5.27 13.28
CA ALA A 183 7.50 4.42 12.35
C ALA A 183 6.02 4.85 12.30
N PRO A 184 5.52 5.30 11.15
CA PRO A 184 4.13 5.77 11.06
C PRO A 184 3.16 4.60 11.25
N PRO A 185 1.92 4.88 11.73
CA PRO A 185 0.85 3.90 11.81
C PRO A 185 0.56 3.26 10.43
N ALA A 186 -0.07 2.08 10.46
CA ALA A 186 -0.52 1.43 9.23
C ALA A 186 -1.44 2.37 8.44
N TRP A 187 -1.25 2.43 7.12
CA TRP A 187 -1.99 3.31 6.21
C TRP A 187 -1.72 4.83 6.34
N ALA A 188 -0.98 5.29 7.33
CA ALA A 188 -0.71 6.70 7.51
C ALA A 188 -0.05 7.33 6.29
N GLY A 189 0.93 6.65 5.70
CA GLY A 189 1.59 7.09 4.46
C GLY A 189 0.64 7.17 3.28
N THR A 190 -0.21 6.17 3.11
CA THR A 190 -1.20 6.17 2.02
C THR A 190 -2.25 7.29 2.22
N ARG A 191 -2.72 7.49 3.46
CA ARG A 191 -3.64 8.60 3.78
C ARG A 191 -2.99 9.96 3.54
N TRP A 192 -1.78 10.17 4.09
CA TRP A 192 -1.01 11.38 3.85
C TRP A 192 -0.84 11.65 2.34
N PHE A 193 -0.45 10.64 1.57
CA PHE A 193 -0.28 10.78 0.12
C PHE A 193 -1.58 11.23 -0.56
N LEU A 194 -2.70 10.56 -0.28
CA LEU A 194 -3.97 10.86 -0.97
C LEU A 194 -4.63 12.15 -0.50
N ASP A 195 -4.54 12.47 0.78
CA ASP A 195 -5.31 13.56 1.39
C ASP A 195 -4.51 14.88 1.43
N ALA A 196 -3.17 14.81 1.56
CA ALA A 196 -2.33 15.99 1.76
C ALA A 196 -1.51 16.40 0.53
N THR A 197 -1.16 15.46 -0.38
CA THR A 197 -0.26 15.78 -1.49
C THR A 197 -1.01 16.17 -2.76
N GLU A 198 -0.38 17.00 -3.59
CA GLU A 198 -0.92 17.39 -4.89
C GLU A 198 -0.92 16.20 -5.88
N ALA A 199 0.10 15.34 -5.81
CA ALA A 199 0.12 14.12 -6.62
C ALA A 199 -1.01 13.14 -6.27
N GLY A 200 -1.36 13.00 -4.99
CA GLY A 200 -2.51 12.21 -4.56
C GLY A 200 -3.83 12.74 -5.13
N LYS A 201 -4.04 14.06 -5.09
CA LYS A 201 -5.21 14.71 -5.70
C LYS A 201 -5.28 14.46 -7.20
N VAL A 202 -4.14 14.52 -7.90
CA VAL A 202 -4.06 14.23 -9.35
C VAL A 202 -4.46 12.78 -9.63
N LEU A 203 -3.97 11.80 -8.87
CA LEU A 203 -4.34 10.39 -9.08
C LEU A 203 -5.83 10.15 -8.82
N MET A 204 -6.41 10.81 -7.80
CA MET A 204 -7.86 10.72 -7.55
C MET A 204 -8.67 11.32 -8.69
N ALA A 205 -8.27 12.48 -9.22
CA ALA A 205 -8.92 13.11 -10.35
C ALA A 205 -8.79 12.28 -11.64
N ALA A 206 -7.60 11.74 -11.91
CA ALA A 206 -7.36 10.87 -13.05
C ALA A 206 -8.19 9.57 -12.97
N ARG A 207 -8.31 8.95 -11.78
CA ARG A 207 -9.17 7.79 -11.56
C ARG A 207 -10.62 8.10 -11.93
N LYS A 208 -11.14 9.24 -11.46
CA LYS A 208 -12.49 9.67 -11.79
C LYS A 208 -12.68 9.89 -13.29
N ALA A 209 -11.75 10.59 -13.94
CA ALA A 209 -11.78 10.83 -15.39
C ALA A 209 -11.75 9.52 -16.19
N MET A 210 -10.94 8.53 -15.76
CA MET A 210 -10.92 7.21 -16.40
C MET A 210 -12.23 6.44 -16.24
N GLN A 211 -12.93 6.58 -15.11
CA GLN A 211 -14.27 6.02 -14.92
C GLN A 211 -15.27 6.67 -15.86
N GLU A 212 -15.23 8.00 -15.99
CA GLU A 212 -16.11 8.76 -16.90
C GLU A 212 -15.83 8.49 -18.39
N GLN A 213 -14.63 8.01 -18.71
CA GLN A 213 -14.22 7.55 -20.05
C GLN A 213 -14.54 6.08 -20.32
N ASP A 214 -15.28 5.39 -19.45
CA ASP A 214 -15.58 3.95 -19.53
C ASP A 214 -14.30 3.08 -19.70
N ALA A 215 -13.19 3.50 -19.10
CA ALA A 215 -11.95 2.72 -19.11
C ALA A 215 -12.18 1.34 -18.43
N PRO A 216 -11.51 0.26 -18.89
CA PRO A 216 -11.64 -1.04 -18.26
C PRO A 216 -11.32 -0.99 -16.76
N GLN A 217 -12.17 -1.61 -15.93
CA GLN A 217 -12.01 -1.57 -14.47
C GLN A 217 -10.59 -1.84 -13.95
N PRO A 218 -9.81 -2.82 -14.47
CA PRO A 218 -8.45 -3.04 -13.99
C PRO A 218 -7.50 -1.86 -14.21
N MET A 219 -7.79 -0.95 -15.11
CA MET A 219 -6.93 0.20 -15.42
C MET A 219 -7.05 1.31 -14.38
N TRP A 220 -8.23 1.54 -13.81
CA TRP A 220 -8.48 2.63 -12.86
C TRP A 220 -8.69 2.17 -11.42
N PHE A 221 -9.19 0.95 -11.18
CA PHE A 221 -9.59 0.48 -9.85
C PHE A 221 -8.44 0.50 -8.84
N TYR A 222 -7.23 0.12 -9.28
CA TYR A 222 -6.05 0.04 -8.41
C TYR A 222 -5.15 1.28 -8.45
N LEU A 223 -5.61 2.40 -9.04
CA LEU A 223 -4.87 3.67 -8.98
C LEU A 223 -4.77 4.19 -7.55
N THR A 224 -5.86 4.01 -6.79
CA THR A 224 -5.92 4.33 -5.36
C THR A 224 -6.61 3.18 -4.62
N PRO A 225 -6.54 3.11 -3.27
CA PRO A 225 -7.29 2.14 -2.48
C PRO A 225 -8.79 2.14 -2.82
N GLY A 226 -9.42 0.96 -2.75
CA GLY A 226 -10.81 0.77 -3.23
C GLY A 226 -11.91 1.42 -2.39
N ASP A 227 -11.56 1.91 -1.22
CA ASP A 227 -12.43 2.64 -0.29
C ASP A 227 -12.43 4.17 -0.49
N ARG A 228 -11.74 4.65 -1.52
CA ARG A 228 -11.58 6.08 -1.85
C ARG A 228 -12.14 6.41 -3.23
#